data_a853b56cd8e4a632feb19b1333e451a6
#
_entry.id   a853b56cd8e4a632feb19b1333e451a6
#
_cell.length_a   1.000
_cell.length_b   1.000
_cell.length_c   1.000
_cell.angle_alpha   90.00
_cell.angle_beta   90.00
_cell.angle_gamma   90.00
#
_symmetry.space_group_name_H-M   'P 1'
#
loop_
_entity.id
_entity.type
_entity.pdbx_description
1 polymer ?
#
loop_
_entity_poly.entity_id
_entity_poly.type
_entity_poly.pdbx_seq_one_letter_code
_entity_poly.pdbx_strand_id
1 'polypeptide(L)'
;MRHSHLVPPDKFGAIETGVYRSAFPTPESFGHLKLLALRTVVNLSQEALTRATTSFFLENHVLIVDVGLHVWTHPKCAPISDELIKEAMRYVLDMTHHPLLVMSASGTHQVGVLVGCLRRLQQWNLASALDEYRSYAAPSPRLFCEQFIELWDCDLFTLPDKLPAWFERQQLLLEEDTERWHRHRQQQLRHRQQRRSRSNSSESPSANRDEMPPPPPPPQQQQRCADEESGEDAATPAGADEDEAAMQRALRENADAEEAEDIYFVVSGPLVPVGCVTSVVDTWDD
;
A
#
# COMPACT_ATOMS: atom_id res chain seq x y z
N MET A 1 22.67 9.16 37.53
CA MET A 1 22.21 8.26 36.45
C MET A 1 21.91 9.12 35.24
N ARG A 2 22.67 8.99 34.16
CA ARG A 2 22.37 9.71 32.91
C ARG A 2 21.12 9.04 32.31
N HIS A 3 20.02 9.74 32.24
CA HIS A 3 18.88 9.30 31.43
C HIS A 3 19.37 9.25 29.99
N SER A 4 19.67 8.04 29.50
CA SER A 4 19.93 7.83 28.08
C SER A 4 18.64 8.19 27.37
N HIS A 5 18.61 9.33 26.71
CA HIS A 5 17.51 9.71 25.82
C HIS A 5 17.43 8.66 24.72
N LEU A 6 16.38 7.85 24.73
CA LEU A 6 16.12 6.88 23.68
C LEU A 6 15.52 7.65 22.49
N VAL A 7 16.31 7.82 21.45
CA VAL A 7 15.89 8.50 20.23
C VAL A 7 15.39 7.46 19.25
N PRO A 8 14.13 7.49 18.83
CA PRO A 8 13.65 6.62 17.75
C PRO A 8 14.29 7.01 16.41
N PRO A 9 14.35 6.11 15.44
CA PRO A 9 14.74 6.46 14.07
C PRO A 9 13.75 7.48 13.47
N ASP A 10 14.19 8.22 12.45
CA ASP A 10 13.31 9.11 11.71
C ASP A 10 12.13 8.34 11.11
N LYS A 11 10.96 9.00 11.01
CA LYS A 11 9.71 8.42 10.50
C LYS A 11 9.30 7.10 11.21
N PHE A 12 9.76 6.91 12.46
CA PHE A 12 9.38 5.76 13.25
C PHE A 12 7.89 5.76 13.59
N GLY A 13 7.28 4.58 13.53
CA GLY A 13 5.90 4.35 13.94
C GLY A 13 5.58 2.87 14.07
N ALA A 14 4.57 2.56 14.87
CA ALA A 14 3.97 1.24 14.88
C ALA A 14 2.89 1.17 13.79
N ILE A 15 2.97 0.16 12.94
CA ILE A 15 1.96 -0.12 11.91
C ILE A 15 0.88 -1.00 12.54
N GLU A 16 1.31 -2.11 13.13
CA GLU A 16 0.49 -3.09 13.84
C GLU A 16 1.27 -3.67 15.01
N THR A 17 0.63 -4.52 15.81
CA THR A 17 1.31 -5.19 16.92
C THR A 17 2.47 -6.03 16.40
N GLY A 18 3.68 -5.66 16.78
CA GLY A 18 4.91 -6.35 16.35
C GLY A 18 5.38 -5.97 14.95
N VAL A 19 4.77 -4.96 14.30
CA VAL A 19 5.20 -4.44 13.00
C VAL A 19 5.44 -2.94 13.10
N TYR A 20 6.66 -2.53 12.75
CA TYR A 20 7.12 -1.15 12.85
C TYR A 20 7.60 -0.62 11.51
N ARG A 21 7.68 0.70 11.40
CA ARG A 21 8.21 1.41 10.24
C ARG A 21 9.26 2.43 10.65
N SER A 22 10.24 2.70 9.78
CA SER A 22 11.17 3.83 9.97
C SER A 22 11.93 4.20 8.69
N ALA A 23 12.68 5.30 8.74
CA ALA A 23 13.84 5.52 7.87
C ALA A 23 15.00 4.62 8.29
N PHE A 24 16.11 4.65 7.54
CA PHE A 24 17.34 3.95 7.95
C PHE A 24 17.79 4.44 9.33
N PRO A 25 18.01 3.52 10.27
CA PRO A 25 18.44 3.89 11.62
C PRO A 25 19.87 4.40 11.63
N THR A 26 20.07 5.44 12.47
CA THR A 26 21.39 5.96 12.80
C THR A 26 21.89 5.33 14.13
N PRO A 27 23.20 5.39 14.43
CA PRO A 27 23.72 4.85 15.69
C PRO A 27 23.05 5.39 16.96
N GLU A 28 22.52 6.61 16.90
CA GLU A 28 21.79 7.23 18.01
C GLU A 28 20.46 6.51 18.34
N SER A 29 19.84 5.90 17.32
CA SER A 29 18.57 5.18 17.45
C SER A 29 18.71 3.71 17.84
N PHE A 30 19.92 3.14 17.85
CA PHE A 30 20.14 1.74 18.16
C PHE A 30 19.66 1.35 19.56
N GLY A 31 19.78 2.27 20.52
CA GLY A 31 19.26 2.07 21.88
C GLY A 31 17.75 1.86 21.90
N HIS A 32 17.01 2.60 21.09
CA HIS A 32 15.56 2.45 20.94
C HIS A 32 15.20 1.12 20.27
N LEU A 33 15.88 0.77 19.16
CA LEU A 33 15.62 -0.46 18.43
C LEU A 33 15.85 -1.74 19.24
N LYS A 34 16.82 -1.73 20.15
CA LYS A 34 17.04 -2.87 21.08
C LYS A 34 15.83 -3.19 21.94
N LEU A 35 15.05 -2.20 22.33
CA LEU A 35 13.85 -2.40 23.16
C LEU A 35 12.72 -3.10 22.41
N LEU A 36 12.71 -3.02 21.07
CA LEU A 36 11.69 -3.65 20.23
C LEU A 36 11.91 -5.15 20.08
N ALA A 37 13.07 -5.69 20.49
CA ALA A 37 13.43 -7.10 20.37
C ALA A 37 13.16 -7.64 18.95
N LEU A 38 13.55 -6.89 17.91
CA LEU A 38 13.29 -7.21 16.51
C LEU A 38 13.87 -8.59 16.16
N ARG A 39 13.10 -9.34 15.39
CA ARG A 39 13.55 -10.59 14.76
C ARG A 39 13.99 -10.37 13.32
N THR A 40 13.27 -9.53 12.59
CA THR A 40 13.51 -9.30 11.15
C THR A 40 13.45 -7.81 10.84
N VAL A 41 14.29 -7.40 9.90
CA VAL A 41 14.28 -6.08 9.31
C VAL A 41 14.15 -6.24 7.81
N VAL A 42 13.19 -5.55 7.20
CA VAL A 42 12.91 -5.57 5.75
C VAL A 42 13.31 -4.23 5.16
N ASN A 43 14.32 -4.23 4.32
CA ASN A 43 14.78 -3.06 3.57
C ASN A 43 14.09 -3.00 2.21
N LEU A 44 13.33 -1.92 1.98
CA LEU A 44 12.64 -1.66 0.71
C LEU A 44 13.45 -0.80 -0.25
N SER A 45 14.56 -0.22 0.24
CA SER A 45 15.40 0.66 -0.55
C SER A 45 16.33 -0.14 -1.46
N GLN A 46 16.66 0.47 -2.59
CA GLN A 46 17.75 0.00 -3.45
C GLN A 46 19.13 0.26 -2.85
N GLU A 47 19.18 1.11 -1.83
CA GLU A 47 20.40 1.45 -1.11
C GLU A 47 20.72 0.37 -0.07
N ALA A 48 22.02 0.01 -0.02
CA ALA A 48 22.52 -0.88 1.01
C ALA A 48 22.60 -0.17 2.37
N LEU A 49 22.41 -0.94 3.42
CA LEU A 49 22.59 -0.43 4.78
C LEU A 49 24.05 -0.05 5.06
N THR A 50 24.23 0.96 5.90
CA THR A 50 25.56 1.32 6.36
C THR A 50 26.19 0.17 7.14
N ARG A 51 27.52 0.07 7.12
CA ARG A 51 28.26 -0.96 7.87
C ARG A 51 27.90 -0.97 9.35
N ALA A 52 27.71 0.22 9.97
CA ALA A 52 27.34 0.34 11.37
C ALA A 52 25.97 -0.26 11.65
N THR A 53 24.98 0.03 10.79
CA THR A 53 23.62 -0.50 10.90
C THR A 53 23.57 -2.00 10.68
N THR A 54 24.29 -2.50 9.67
CA THR A 54 24.41 -3.95 9.40
C THR A 54 25.04 -4.68 10.58
N SER A 55 26.17 -4.18 11.11
CA SER A 55 26.83 -4.77 12.29
C SER A 55 25.90 -4.78 13.50
N PHE A 56 25.16 -3.69 13.74
CA PHE A 56 24.19 -3.60 14.82
C PHE A 56 23.12 -4.70 14.74
N PHE A 57 22.51 -4.91 13.59
CA PHE A 57 21.48 -5.94 13.43
C PHE A 57 22.06 -7.36 13.56
N LEU A 58 23.23 -7.62 12.99
CA LEU A 58 23.91 -8.91 13.11
C LEU A 58 24.28 -9.24 14.56
N GLU A 59 24.83 -8.28 15.31
CA GLU A 59 25.18 -8.43 16.73
C GLU A 59 23.96 -8.71 17.62
N ASN A 60 22.78 -8.23 17.21
CA ASN A 60 21.51 -8.47 17.93
C ASN A 60 20.71 -9.65 17.32
N HIS A 61 21.30 -10.46 16.45
CA HIS A 61 20.69 -11.63 15.82
C HIS A 61 19.40 -11.30 15.03
N VAL A 62 19.33 -10.12 14.43
CA VAL A 62 18.21 -9.69 13.60
C VAL A 62 18.46 -10.09 12.15
N LEU A 63 17.51 -10.79 11.55
CA LEU A 63 17.54 -11.14 10.13
C LEU A 63 17.37 -9.89 9.27
N ILE A 64 18.30 -9.64 8.35
CA ILE A 64 18.20 -8.55 7.38
C ILE A 64 17.69 -9.13 6.06
N VAL A 65 16.63 -8.57 5.53
CA VAL A 65 16.04 -8.93 4.25
C VAL A 65 16.03 -7.70 3.34
N ASP A 66 16.86 -7.74 2.30
CA ASP A 66 17.03 -6.64 1.33
C ASP A 66 16.11 -6.85 0.12
N VAL A 67 14.79 -6.66 0.31
CA VAL A 67 13.79 -6.86 -0.75
C VAL A 67 14.01 -5.86 -1.89
N GLY A 68 14.31 -4.61 -1.57
CA GLY A 68 14.56 -3.57 -2.56
C GLY A 68 15.69 -3.89 -3.51
N LEU A 69 16.78 -4.50 -3.02
CA LEU A 69 17.91 -4.93 -3.83
C LEU A 69 17.60 -6.18 -4.68
N HIS A 70 16.79 -7.11 -4.15
CA HIS A 70 16.44 -8.34 -4.85
C HIS A 70 15.47 -8.15 -6.00
N VAL A 71 14.46 -7.30 -5.80
CA VAL A 71 13.42 -7.03 -6.80
C VAL A 71 13.95 -6.10 -7.90
N TRP A 72 14.90 -5.25 -7.56
CA TRP A 72 15.47 -4.30 -8.51
C TRP A 72 16.54 -4.94 -9.40
N THR A 73 16.11 -5.75 -10.35
CA THR A 73 17.01 -6.44 -11.27
C THR A 73 17.36 -5.64 -12.53
N HIS A 74 16.70 -4.49 -12.75
CA HIS A 74 16.84 -3.70 -13.96
C HIS A 74 16.85 -2.20 -13.68
N PRO A 75 17.76 -1.40 -14.30
CA PRO A 75 17.85 0.05 -14.10
C PRO A 75 16.57 0.83 -14.47
N LYS A 76 15.67 0.19 -15.24
CA LYS A 76 14.39 0.77 -15.65
C LYS A 76 13.21 0.43 -14.71
N CYS A 77 13.44 -0.38 -13.67
CA CYS A 77 12.39 -0.69 -12.71
C CYS A 77 12.08 0.54 -11.87
N ALA A 78 10.80 0.86 -11.74
CA ALA A 78 10.35 1.91 -10.83
C ALA A 78 10.77 1.58 -9.38
N PRO A 79 11.17 2.56 -8.57
CA PRO A 79 11.57 2.36 -7.18
C PRO A 79 10.43 1.82 -6.30
N ILE A 80 9.21 1.86 -6.78
CA ILE A 80 8.01 1.24 -6.19
C ILE A 80 7.35 0.42 -7.29
N SER A 81 7.32 -0.89 -7.12
CA SER A 81 6.70 -1.83 -8.05
C SER A 81 5.76 -2.78 -7.30
N ASP A 82 4.88 -3.43 -8.05
CA ASP A 82 3.94 -4.42 -7.50
C ASP A 82 4.69 -5.60 -6.86
N GLU A 83 5.78 -6.04 -7.50
CA GLU A 83 6.64 -7.13 -6.99
C GLU A 83 7.28 -6.75 -5.66
N LEU A 84 7.80 -5.50 -5.52
CA LEU A 84 8.39 -5.01 -4.28
C LEU A 84 7.37 -5.05 -3.14
N ILE A 85 6.16 -4.54 -3.41
CA ILE A 85 5.10 -4.47 -2.40
C ILE A 85 4.61 -5.87 -2.03
N LYS A 86 4.38 -6.75 -3.00
CA LYS A 86 3.95 -8.13 -2.74
C LYS A 86 4.99 -8.92 -1.96
N GLU A 87 6.26 -8.82 -2.33
CA GLU A 87 7.32 -9.54 -1.62
C GLU A 87 7.48 -9.02 -0.18
N ALA A 88 7.51 -7.71 0.03
CA ALA A 88 7.57 -7.12 1.36
C ALA A 88 6.33 -7.48 2.20
N MET A 89 5.15 -7.51 1.60
CA MET A 89 3.90 -7.85 2.28
C MET A 89 3.89 -9.28 2.82
N ARG A 90 4.57 -10.21 2.15
CA ARG A 90 4.72 -11.60 2.65
C ARG A 90 5.43 -11.62 4.00
N TYR A 91 6.50 -10.83 4.17
CA TYR A 91 7.20 -10.73 5.47
C TYR A 91 6.34 -10.04 6.53
N VAL A 92 5.58 -9.01 6.15
CA VAL A 92 4.70 -8.28 7.08
C VAL A 92 3.57 -9.17 7.59
N LEU A 93 3.02 -10.03 6.74
CA LEU A 93 1.90 -10.91 7.08
C LEU A 93 2.32 -12.31 7.56
N ASP A 94 3.61 -12.64 7.56
CA ASP A 94 4.10 -13.88 8.16
C ASP A 94 4.55 -13.66 9.61
N MET A 95 3.78 -14.20 10.55
CA MET A 95 4.06 -14.10 11.98
C MET A 95 5.45 -14.66 12.38
N THR A 96 6.05 -15.53 11.57
CA THR A 96 7.37 -16.11 11.87
C THR A 96 8.49 -15.07 11.87
N HIS A 97 8.28 -13.94 11.18
CA HIS A 97 9.22 -12.83 11.07
C HIS A 97 9.06 -11.75 12.15
N HIS A 98 7.99 -11.82 12.97
CA HIS A 98 7.71 -10.81 13.99
C HIS A 98 8.53 -11.00 15.27
N PRO A 99 8.88 -9.92 15.99
CA PRO A 99 8.69 -8.50 15.66
C PRO A 99 9.53 -8.04 14.46
N LEU A 100 8.92 -7.24 13.59
CA LEU A 100 9.47 -6.86 12.30
C LEU A 100 9.52 -5.33 12.13
N LEU A 101 10.63 -4.84 11.54
CA LEU A 101 10.78 -3.44 11.15
C LEU A 101 10.88 -3.34 9.63
N VAL A 102 9.97 -2.59 9.02
CA VAL A 102 10.07 -2.21 7.60
C VAL A 102 10.75 -0.85 7.50
N MET A 103 11.73 -0.74 6.64
CA MET A 103 12.46 0.52 6.47
C MET A 103 12.84 0.79 5.01
N SER A 104 13.11 2.04 4.73
CA SER A 104 13.76 2.52 3.50
C SER A 104 14.66 3.70 3.81
N ALA A 105 15.47 4.18 2.87
CA ALA A 105 16.40 5.28 3.11
C ALA A 105 15.73 6.49 3.78
N SER A 106 14.58 6.93 3.27
CA SER A 106 13.83 8.04 3.85
C SER A 106 12.70 7.64 4.81
N GLY A 107 12.28 6.37 4.82
CA GLY A 107 11.13 5.90 5.60
C GLY A 107 9.76 6.44 5.13
N THR A 108 9.71 7.13 3.98
CA THR A 108 8.52 7.86 3.53
C THR A 108 7.75 7.11 2.45
N HIS A 109 8.23 7.12 1.20
CA HIS A 109 7.42 6.72 0.05
C HIS A 109 7.26 5.21 -0.10
N GLN A 110 8.36 4.44 -0.16
CA GLN A 110 8.30 2.98 -0.30
C GLN A 110 7.58 2.33 0.88
N VAL A 111 7.98 2.70 2.10
CA VAL A 111 7.32 2.21 3.33
C VAL A 111 5.87 2.70 3.39
N GLY A 112 5.62 3.96 3.01
CA GLY A 112 4.27 4.53 3.02
C GLY A 112 3.33 3.82 2.05
N VAL A 113 3.80 3.46 0.85
CA VAL A 113 3.00 2.70 -0.12
C VAL A 113 2.74 1.28 0.39
N LEU A 114 3.73 0.60 0.95
CA LEU A 114 3.52 -0.72 1.54
C LEU A 114 2.44 -0.68 2.64
N VAL A 115 2.52 0.31 3.55
CA VAL A 115 1.51 0.48 4.61
C VAL A 115 0.15 0.80 4.02
N GLY A 116 0.06 1.69 3.02
CA GLY A 116 -1.19 1.99 2.32
C GLY A 116 -1.82 0.76 1.68
N CYS A 117 -1.03 -0.09 1.01
CA CYS A 117 -1.49 -1.37 0.45
C CYS A 117 -1.93 -2.35 1.55
N LEU A 118 -1.24 -2.39 2.69
CA LEU A 118 -1.67 -3.18 3.85
C LEU A 118 -3.04 -2.70 4.35
N ARG A 119 -3.27 -1.39 4.49
CA ARG A 119 -4.58 -0.82 4.87
C ARG A 119 -5.67 -1.19 3.87
N ARG A 120 -5.33 -1.26 2.57
CA ARG A 120 -6.25 -1.76 1.53
C ARG A 120 -6.61 -3.23 1.75
N LEU A 121 -5.65 -4.11 2.03
CA LEU A 121 -5.91 -5.51 2.40
C LEU A 121 -6.77 -5.62 3.67
N GLN A 122 -6.59 -4.73 4.61
CA GLN A 122 -7.39 -4.61 5.82
C GLN A 122 -8.78 -3.99 5.57
N GLN A 123 -9.12 -3.65 4.34
CA GLN A 123 -10.37 -3.00 3.94
C GLN A 123 -10.64 -1.67 4.66
N TRP A 124 -9.60 -0.92 4.97
CA TRP A 124 -9.75 0.43 5.45
C TRP A 124 -10.37 1.33 4.39
N ASN A 125 -11.07 2.39 4.83
CA ASN A 125 -11.51 3.43 3.92
C ASN A 125 -10.28 4.03 3.20
N LEU A 126 -10.36 4.19 1.87
CA LEU A 126 -9.26 4.69 1.05
C LEU A 126 -8.74 6.05 1.55
N ALA A 127 -9.65 6.97 1.91
CA ALA A 127 -9.24 8.28 2.43
C ALA A 127 -8.37 8.16 3.69
N SER A 128 -8.71 7.26 4.62
CA SER A 128 -7.91 7.02 5.83
C SER A 128 -6.54 6.41 5.52
N ALA A 129 -6.47 5.49 4.55
CA ALA A 129 -5.20 4.91 4.12
C ALA A 129 -4.29 5.96 3.47
N LEU A 130 -4.85 6.84 2.64
CA LEU A 130 -4.11 7.95 2.01
C LEU A 130 -3.70 9.01 3.03
N ASP A 131 -4.54 9.32 4.02
CA ASP A 131 -4.18 10.27 5.07
C ASP A 131 -3.03 9.76 5.95
N GLU A 132 -2.98 8.46 6.26
CA GLU A 132 -1.83 7.85 6.93
C GLU A 132 -0.56 8.02 6.08
N TYR A 133 -0.62 7.73 4.77
CA TYR A 133 0.50 7.94 3.85
C TYR A 133 0.96 9.41 3.85
N ARG A 134 0.04 10.37 3.67
CA ARG A 134 0.33 11.81 3.61
C ARG A 134 0.98 12.32 4.88
N SER A 135 0.53 11.86 6.05
CA SER A 135 1.07 12.28 7.34
C SER A 135 2.55 11.92 7.52
N TYR A 136 2.96 10.74 7.03
CA TYR A 136 4.37 10.33 7.04
C TYR A 136 5.17 10.93 5.89
N ALA A 137 4.55 11.18 4.74
CA ALA A 137 5.21 11.75 3.56
C ALA A 137 5.33 13.28 3.61
N ALA A 138 4.68 13.96 4.57
CA ALA A 138 4.78 15.41 4.73
C ALA A 138 6.24 15.87 4.86
N PRO A 139 6.63 17.02 4.24
CA PRO A 139 5.76 17.97 3.53
C PRO A 139 5.50 17.66 2.05
N SER A 140 6.04 16.58 1.49
CA SER A 140 6.05 16.32 0.04
C SER A 140 5.43 14.95 -0.30
N PRO A 141 4.10 14.74 -0.09
CA PRO A 141 3.44 13.55 -0.57
C PRO A 141 3.48 13.51 -2.11
N ARG A 142 3.57 12.29 -2.68
CA ARG A 142 3.67 12.09 -4.12
C ARG A 142 2.37 11.50 -4.66
N LEU A 143 1.78 12.14 -5.66
CA LEU A 143 0.54 11.68 -6.29
C LEU A 143 0.67 10.26 -6.86
N PHE A 144 1.82 9.93 -7.47
CA PHE A 144 2.10 8.58 -7.95
C PHE A 144 1.96 7.51 -6.85
N CYS A 145 2.43 7.79 -5.63
CA CYS A 145 2.30 6.85 -4.50
C CYS A 145 0.84 6.69 -4.06
N GLU A 146 0.06 7.78 -4.08
CA GLU A 146 -1.37 7.74 -3.77
C GLU A 146 -2.14 6.93 -4.81
N GLN A 147 -1.87 7.17 -6.09
CA GLN A 147 -2.46 6.40 -7.19
C GLN A 147 -2.08 4.91 -7.12
N PHE A 148 -0.83 4.61 -6.77
CA PHE A 148 -0.41 3.23 -6.58
C PHE A 148 -1.22 2.53 -5.48
N ILE A 149 -1.40 3.17 -4.31
CA ILE A 149 -2.21 2.66 -3.21
C ILE A 149 -3.67 2.45 -3.65
N GLU A 150 -4.25 3.43 -4.36
CA GLU A 150 -5.62 3.38 -4.84
C GLU A 150 -5.85 2.23 -5.84
N LEU A 151 -4.94 2.06 -6.78
CA LEU A 151 -5.07 1.10 -7.89
C LEU A 151 -4.52 -0.29 -7.55
N TRP A 152 -3.85 -0.45 -6.39
CA TRP A 152 -3.27 -1.73 -6.03
C TRP A 152 -4.32 -2.83 -5.92
N ASP A 153 -4.10 -3.94 -6.63
CA ASP A 153 -5.02 -5.06 -6.68
C ASP A 153 -4.77 -6.03 -5.53
N CYS A 154 -5.66 -6.00 -4.53
CA CYS A 154 -5.60 -6.85 -3.36
C CYS A 154 -5.86 -8.34 -3.69
N ASP A 155 -6.62 -8.63 -4.76
CA ASP A 155 -7.01 -9.99 -5.12
C ASP A 155 -5.86 -10.78 -5.75
N LEU A 156 -4.83 -10.08 -6.24
CA LEU A 156 -3.62 -10.69 -6.81
C LEU A 156 -2.54 -10.99 -5.76
N PHE A 157 -2.84 -10.81 -4.48
CA PHE A 157 -1.91 -11.12 -3.39
C PHE A 157 -2.30 -12.43 -2.70
N THR A 158 -1.35 -13.38 -2.62
CA THR A 158 -1.55 -14.65 -1.91
C THR A 158 -1.06 -14.52 -0.47
N LEU A 159 -1.97 -14.74 0.47
CA LEU A 159 -1.66 -14.70 1.91
C LEU A 159 -0.71 -15.84 2.31
N PRO A 160 0.25 -15.59 3.23
CA PRO A 160 1.08 -16.63 3.80
C PRO A 160 0.30 -17.57 4.74
N ASP A 161 0.88 -18.75 5.03
CA ASP A 161 0.22 -19.78 5.84
C ASP A 161 0.03 -19.39 7.32
N LYS A 162 0.91 -18.54 7.85
CA LYS A 162 0.93 -18.16 9.28
C LYS A 162 0.67 -16.67 9.44
N LEU A 163 -0.59 -16.33 9.45
CA LEU A 163 -1.02 -14.94 9.60
C LEU A 163 -0.85 -14.43 11.04
N PRO A 164 -0.61 -13.11 11.22
CA PRO A 164 -0.63 -12.50 12.54
C PRO A 164 -2.04 -12.45 13.12
N ALA A 165 -2.17 -12.65 14.44
CA ALA A 165 -3.47 -12.68 15.12
C ALA A 165 -4.32 -11.40 14.91
N TRP A 166 -3.68 -10.22 14.71
CA TRP A 166 -4.39 -8.98 14.43
C TRP A 166 -5.03 -9.00 13.03
N PHE A 167 -4.40 -9.66 12.05
CA PHE A 167 -4.95 -9.78 10.71
C PHE A 167 -6.06 -10.84 10.66
N GLU A 168 -5.87 -12.02 11.26
CA GLU A 168 -6.90 -13.07 11.37
C GLU A 168 -8.17 -12.54 12.05
N ARG A 169 -8.01 -11.82 13.17
CA ARG A 169 -9.15 -11.21 13.87
C ARG A 169 -9.92 -10.23 13.00
N GLN A 170 -9.21 -9.45 12.21
CA GLN A 170 -9.84 -8.50 11.30
C GLN A 170 -10.62 -9.22 10.19
N GLN A 171 -10.06 -10.28 9.60
CA GLN A 171 -10.77 -11.09 8.59
C GLN A 171 -12.08 -11.67 9.17
N LEU A 172 -12.04 -12.23 10.38
CA LEU A 172 -13.24 -12.74 11.05
C LEU A 172 -14.32 -11.64 11.24
N LEU A 173 -13.93 -10.45 11.67
CA LEU A 173 -14.87 -9.33 11.82
C LEU A 173 -15.51 -8.92 10.48
N LEU A 174 -14.73 -8.92 9.40
CA LEU A 174 -15.23 -8.61 8.05
C LEU A 174 -16.22 -9.67 7.55
N GLU A 175 -15.94 -10.95 7.81
CA GLU A 175 -16.87 -12.05 7.49
C GLU A 175 -18.18 -11.91 8.27
N GLU A 176 -18.11 -11.67 9.59
CA GLU A 176 -19.31 -11.45 10.42
C GLU A 176 -20.16 -10.27 9.96
N ASP A 177 -19.53 -9.16 9.59
CA ASP A 177 -20.23 -7.96 9.08
C ASP A 177 -20.87 -8.23 7.72
N THR A 178 -20.19 -8.95 6.84
CA THR A 178 -20.74 -9.37 5.55
C THR A 178 -21.96 -10.26 5.72
N GLU A 179 -21.91 -11.26 6.60
CA GLU A 179 -23.05 -12.12 6.90
C GLU A 179 -24.21 -11.33 7.54
N ARG A 180 -23.92 -10.39 8.44
CA ARG A 180 -24.92 -9.52 9.06
C ARG A 180 -25.62 -8.66 8.01
N TRP A 181 -24.85 -8.10 7.08
CA TRP A 181 -25.39 -7.33 5.96
C TRP A 181 -26.28 -8.18 5.05
N HIS A 182 -25.86 -9.40 4.68
CA HIS A 182 -26.65 -10.33 3.89
C HIS A 182 -27.96 -10.71 4.59
N ARG A 183 -27.92 -11.02 5.88
CA ARG A 183 -29.12 -11.33 6.68
C ARG A 183 -30.10 -10.14 6.70
N HIS A 184 -29.61 -8.93 6.93
CA HIS A 184 -30.43 -7.72 6.93
C HIS A 184 -31.05 -7.45 5.55
N ARG A 185 -30.29 -7.58 4.49
CA ARG A 185 -30.78 -7.42 3.11
C ARG A 185 -31.91 -8.42 2.78
N GLN A 186 -31.72 -9.69 3.15
CA GLN A 186 -32.75 -10.72 2.96
C GLN A 186 -34.04 -10.40 3.75
N GLN A 187 -33.94 -9.92 4.97
CA GLN A 187 -35.10 -9.48 5.75
C GLN A 187 -35.83 -8.33 5.06
N GLN A 188 -35.13 -7.33 4.58
CA GLN A 188 -35.74 -6.22 3.84
C GLN A 188 -36.47 -6.71 2.58
N LEU A 189 -35.90 -7.63 1.83
CA LEU A 189 -36.52 -8.20 0.65
C LEU A 189 -37.82 -8.98 1.01
N ARG A 190 -37.80 -9.78 2.08
CA ARG A 190 -39.00 -10.48 2.59
C ARG A 190 -40.10 -9.52 3.00
N HIS A 191 -39.78 -8.44 3.70
CA HIS A 191 -40.72 -7.40 4.07
C HIS A 191 -41.31 -6.69 2.84
N ARG A 192 -40.52 -6.40 1.83
CA ARG A 192 -40.99 -5.82 0.57
C ARG A 192 -41.95 -6.76 -0.18
N GLN A 193 -41.63 -8.06 -0.23
CA GLN A 193 -42.53 -9.07 -0.84
C GLN A 193 -43.84 -9.21 -0.09
N GLN A 194 -43.81 -9.24 1.25
CA GLN A 194 -45.05 -9.29 2.07
C GLN A 194 -45.91 -8.06 1.90
N ARG A 195 -45.33 -6.87 1.77
CA ARG A 195 -46.09 -5.64 1.48
C ARG A 195 -46.76 -5.70 0.11
N ARG A 196 -46.06 -6.19 -0.92
CA ARG A 196 -46.64 -6.35 -2.27
C ARG A 196 -47.75 -7.38 -2.32
N SER A 197 -47.64 -8.52 -1.63
CA SER A 197 -48.71 -9.51 -1.55
C SER A 197 -49.93 -9.02 -0.79
N ARG A 198 -49.75 -8.16 0.25
CA ARG A 198 -50.87 -7.53 0.96
C ARG A 198 -51.60 -6.48 0.12
N SER A 199 -50.89 -5.70 -0.69
CA SER A 199 -51.52 -4.72 -1.60
C SER A 199 -52.32 -5.40 -2.71
N ASN A 200 -51.83 -6.53 -3.24
CA ASN A 200 -52.55 -7.28 -4.26
C ASN A 200 -53.79 -8.06 -3.74
N SER A 201 -53.84 -8.35 -2.43
CA SER A 201 -55.00 -9.05 -1.83
C SER A 201 -56.09 -8.12 -1.33
N SER A 202 -55.91 -6.78 -1.39
CA SER A 202 -56.90 -5.80 -1.01
C SER A 202 -57.69 -5.22 -2.21
N GLU A 203 -57.33 -5.58 -3.43
CA GLU A 203 -58.14 -5.26 -4.61
C GLU A 203 -59.17 -6.37 -4.86
N SER A 204 -60.27 -6.32 -4.14
CA SER A 204 -61.50 -6.97 -4.60
C SER A 204 -62.01 -6.22 -5.82
N PRO A 205 -62.45 -6.90 -6.88
CA PRO A 205 -62.98 -6.22 -8.05
C PRO A 205 -64.42 -5.78 -7.75
N SER A 206 -64.59 -4.59 -7.20
CA SER A 206 -65.88 -3.93 -7.31
C SER A 206 -65.95 -3.22 -8.66
N ALA A 207 -66.72 -3.83 -9.53
CA ALA A 207 -67.11 -3.24 -10.79
C ALA A 207 -67.86 -1.94 -10.55
N ASN A 208 -67.24 -0.83 -10.94
CA ASN A 208 -67.95 0.34 -11.43
C ASN A 208 -67.05 1.00 -12.47
N ARG A 209 -67.44 0.80 -13.72
CA ARG A 209 -66.97 1.58 -14.86
C ARG A 209 -67.56 2.97 -14.71
N ASP A 210 -66.74 3.94 -14.31
CA ASP A 210 -66.92 5.32 -14.73
C ASP A 210 -65.62 5.72 -15.41
N GLU A 211 -65.83 6.01 -16.70
CA GLU A 211 -64.80 6.46 -17.64
C GLU A 211 -64.15 7.75 -17.12
N MET A 212 -62.94 7.65 -16.63
CA MET A 212 -62.12 8.82 -16.38
C MET A 212 -61.28 9.12 -17.63
N PRO A 213 -61.18 10.36 -18.08
CA PRO A 213 -60.41 10.70 -19.27
C PRO A 213 -58.92 10.44 -19.06
N PRO A 214 -58.15 10.10 -20.09
CA PRO A 214 -56.75 9.79 -19.98
C PRO A 214 -55.97 11.00 -19.45
N PRO A 215 -54.92 10.76 -18.64
CA PRO A 215 -54.08 11.83 -18.11
C PRO A 215 -53.38 12.54 -19.29
N PRO A 216 -53.10 13.85 -19.14
CA PRO A 216 -52.37 14.59 -20.16
C PRO A 216 -50.94 14.04 -20.32
N PRO A 217 -50.37 14.07 -21.52
CA PRO A 217 -49.02 13.62 -21.77
C PRO A 217 -48.01 14.46 -20.98
N PRO A 218 -46.86 13.85 -20.53
CA PRO A 218 -45.84 14.59 -19.80
C PRO A 218 -45.28 15.72 -20.70
N PRO A 219 -44.89 16.86 -20.09
CA PRO A 219 -44.37 17.98 -20.85
C PRO A 219 -43.13 17.54 -21.59
N GLN A 220 -43.16 17.64 -22.93
CA GLN A 220 -42.03 17.48 -23.79
C GLN A 220 -41.00 18.58 -23.45
N GLN A 221 -39.83 18.16 -22.96
CA GLN A 221 -38.68 19.05 -22.90
C GLN A 221 -38.36 19.50 -24.32
N GLN A 222 -38.76 20.72 -24.61
CA GLN A 222 -38.34 21.41 -25.81
C GLN A 222 -36.81 21.56 -25.78
N GLN A 223 -36.13 20.80 -26.63
CA GLN A 223 -34.81 21.16 -27.10
C GLN A 223 -34.89 22.50 -27.78
N ARG A 224 -34.44 23.53 -27.10
CA ARG A 224 -34.14 24.82 -27.71
C ARG A 224 -32.84 24.67 -28.47
N CYS A 225 -32.94 24.50 -29.77
CA CYS A 225 -31.91 24.98 -30.67
C CYS A 225 -31.93 26.52 -30.60
N ALA A 226 -30.86 27.07 -30.17
CA ALA A 226 -30.55 28.49 -30.34
C ALA A 226 -29.27 28.55 -31.18
N ASP A 227 -29.47 28.79 -32.45
CA ASP A 227 -28.51 29.48 -33.31
C ASP A 227 -28.52 30.95 -32.90
N GLU A 228 -27.37 31.54 -32.86
CA GLU A 228 -26.93 32.91 -33.12
C GLU A 228 -25.79 33.31 -32.22
N GLU A 229 -24.62 33.27 -32.78
CA GLU A 229 -23.70 34.32 -33.19
C GLU A 229 -23.14 35.26 -32.13
N SER A 230 -21.81 35.27 -32.18
CA SER A 230 -20.86 36.35 -32.00
C SER A 230 -20.58 36.88 -30.58
N GLY A 231 -19.30 36.80 -30.26
CA GLY A 231 -18.66 37.66 -29.29
C GLY A 231 -17.59 36.98 -28.46
N GLU A 232 -16.40 36.97 -28.99
CA GLU A 232 -15.07 37.04 -28.35
C GLU A 232 -15.06 37.08 -26.83
N ASP A 233 -14.50 36.03 -26.17
CA ASP A 233 -13.20 36.18 -25.51
C ASP A 233 -12.74 34.77 -25.02
N ALA A 234 -11.66 34.33 -25.63
CA ALA A 234 -10.95 33.10 -25.29
C ALA A 234 -10.21 33.27 -23.96
N ALA A 235 -10.61 32.53 -22.95
CA ALA A 235 -9.72 32.18 -21.84
C ALA A 235 -9.56 30.64 -21.84
N THR A 236 -8.52 30.19 -22.53
CA THR A 236 -7.98 28.85 -22.43
C THR A 236 -7.44 28.66 -21.02
N PRO A 237 -7.75 27.58 -20.32
CA PRO A 237 -6.99 27.22 -19.13
C PRO A 237 -5.65 26.62 -19.59
N ALA A 238 -4.65 27.48 -19.79
CA ALA A 238 -3.26 27.09 -19.91
C ALA A 238 -2.77 26.65 -18.52
N GLY A 239 -2.76 25.37 -18.27
CA GLY A 239 -2.28 24.79 -17.01
C GLY A 239 -1.97 23.29 -17.08
N ALA A 240 -2.53 22.56 -18.05
CA ALA A 240 -2.33 21.11 -18.13
C ALA A 240 -1.08 20.71 -18.93
N ASP A 241 -0.65 21.54 -19.89
CA ASP A 241 0.50 21.24 -20.74
C ASP A 241 1.84 21.63 -20.11
N GLU A 242 1.85 22.56 -19.17
CA GLU A 242 3.08 23.01 -18.49
C GLU A 242 3.54 22.00 -17.42
N ASP A 243 2.62 21.31 -16.75
CA ASP A 243 2.96 20.30 -15.74
C ASP A 243 3.50 19.03 -16.40
N GLU A 244 2.98 18.64 -17.56
CA GLU A 244 3.50 17.48 -18.30
C GLU A 244 4.87 17.78 -18.93
N ALA A 245 5.07 19.01 -19.41
CA ALA A 245 6.37 19.45 -19.92
C ALA A 245 7.41 19.61 -18.80
N ALA A 246 7.00 20.03 -17.59
CA ALA A 246 7.86 20.10 -16.41
C ALA A 246 8.27 18.71 -15.93
N MET A 247 7.34 17.74 -15.96
CA MET A 247 7.63 16.36 -15.60
C MET A 247 8.59 15.70 -16.61
N GLN A 248 8.43 15.97 -17.92
CA GLN A 248 9.34 15.45 -18.94
C GLN A 248 10.73 16.12 -18.87
N ARG A 249 10.83 17.37 -18.45
CA ARG A 249 12.11 18.03 -18.18
C ARG A 249 12.80 17.45 -16.96
N ALA A 250 12.09 17.25 -15.85
CA ALA A 250 12.64 16.65 -14.64
C ALA A 250 13.14 15.22 -14.88
N LEU A 251 12.48 14.46 -15.76
CA LEU A 251 12.92 13.13 -16.16
C LEU A 251 14.18 13.16 -17.05
N ARG A 252 14.34 14.19 -17.87
CA ARG A 252 15.55 14.38 -18.69
C ARG A 252 16.73 14.89 -17.88
N GLU A 253 16.52 15.83 -16.98
CA GLU A 253 17.57 16.37 -16.09
C GLU A 253 18.08 15.29 -15.12
N ASN A 254 17.25 14.35 -14.67
CA ASN A 254 17.72 13.21 -13.90
C ASN A 254 18.46 12.16 -14.74
N ALA A 255 18.13 11.99 -16.02
CA ALA A 255 18.85 11.10 -16.92
C ALA A 255 20.25 11.65 -17.28
N ASP A 256 20.36 12.98 -17.47
CA ASP A 256 21.63 13.64 -17.77
C ASP A 256 22.55 13.76 -16.52
N ALA A 257 21.98 13.73 -15.30
CA ALA A 257 22.75 13.72 -14.06
C ALA A 257 23.32 12.33 -13.73
N GLU A 258 22.69 11.24 -14.20
CA GLU A 258 23.19 9.87 -14.03
C GLU A 258 24.30 9.51 -15.03
N GLU A 259 24.46 10.22 -16.15
CA GLU A 259 25.58 10.01 -17.07
C GLU A 259 26.91 10.67 -16.64
N ALA A 260 26.90 11.48 -15.58
CA ALA A 260 28.08 12.24 -15.15
C ALA A 260 28.90 11.62 -14.01
N GLU A 261 28.48 10.48 -13.43
CA GLU A 261 29.23 9.79 -12.37
C GLU A 261 29.64 8.35 -12.74
N ASP A 262 30.36 8.19 -13.86
CA ASP A 262 31.19 7.02 -14.09
C ASP A 262 32.47 7.10 -13.23
N ILE A 263 32.35 6.81 -11.94
CA ILE A 263 33.50 6.52 -11.09
C ILE A 263 33.76 5.02 -11.12
N TYR A 264 34.72 4.63 -11.92
CA TYR A 264 35.32 3.30 -11.95
C TYR A 264 35.87 2.90 -10.57
N PHE A 265 35.19 1.99 -9.88
CA PHE A 265 35.83 1.17 -8.85
C PHE A 265 36.29 -0.16 -9.46
N VAL A 266 37.53 -0.22 -9.84
CA VAL A 266 38.20 -1.48 -10.14
C VAL A 266 38.49 -2.18 -8.81
N VAL A 267 37.69 -3.20 -8.45
CA VAL A 267 38.05 -4.17 -7.42
C VAL A 267 38.56 -5.41 -8.13
N SER A 268 39.89 -5.49 -8.23
CA SER A 268 40.61 -6.73 -8.60
C SER A 268 40.60 -7.66 -7.38
N GLY A 269 39.84 -8.75 -7.48
CA GLY A 269 39.91 -9.89 -6.57
C GLY A 269 39.26 -11.11 -7.23
N PRO A 270 39.84 -12.32 -7.14
CA PRO A 270 39.34 -13.47 -7.89
C PRO A 270 37.99 -14.00 -7.36
N LEU A 271 37.12 -14.30 -8.30
CA LEU A 271 35.87 -15.04 -8.10
C LEU A 271 36.16 -16.42 -7.52
N VAL A 272 35.69 -16.67 -6.31
CA VAL A 272 35.65 -18.02 -5.73
C VAL A 272 34.27 -18.61 -6.05
N PRO A 273 34.18 -19.74 -6.75
CA PRO A 273 32.91 -20.38 -7.03
C PRO A 273 32.34 -20.98 -5.74
N VAL A 274 31.10 -20.69 -5.42
CA VAL A 274 30.34 -21.33 -4.35
C VAL A 274 30.01 -22.76 -4.80
N GLY A 275 30.86 -23.68 -4.37
CA GLY A 275 30.66 -25.10 -4.54
C GLY A 275 29.76 -25.67 -3.46
N CYS A 276 28.92 -26.61 -3.85
CA CYS A 276 28.07 -27.47 -3.03
C CYS A 276 28.65 -27.85 -1.67
N VAL A 277 27.87 -27.60 -0.61
CA VAL A 277 28.12 -28.27 0.67
C VAL A 277 27.44 -29.61 0.62
N THR A 278 28.24 -30.64 0.34
CA THR A 278 27.88 -32.04 0.60
C THR A 278 28.18 -32.35 2.06
N SER A 279 27.21 -33.01 2.70
CA SER A 279 27.23 -33.57 4.02
C SER A 279 28.54 -34.26 4.41
N VAL A 280 29.14 -33.85 5.54
CA VAL A 280 30.12 -34.67 6.26
C VAL A 280 29.39 -35.38 7.39
N VAL A 281 29.37 -36.72 7.27
CA VAL A 281 28.94 -37.63 8.31
C VAL A 281 30.11 -37.82 9.25
N ASP A 282 29.93 -37.49 10.52
CA ASP A 282 30.90 -37.83 11.60
C ASP A 282 30.90 -39.34 11.83
N THR A 283 32.09 -39.94 11.64
CA THR A 283 32.43 -41.22 12.26
C THR A 283 33.43 -40.94 13.35
N TRP A 284 33.02 -41.09 14.57
CA TRP A 284 33.88 -41.32 15.74
C TRP A 284 34.16 -42.81 15.84
N ASP A 285 35.39 -43.22 15.78
CA ASP A 285 35.91 -44.44 16.37
C ASP A 285 37.37 -44.26 16.76
N ASP A 286 37.67 -44.60 18.04
CA ASP A 286 38.92 -44.81 18.81
C ASP A 286 39.60 -43.55 19.34
#